data_5d1ab44fb3d9b9ffe7fb6739defa135a
#
_entry.id   5d1ab44fb3d9b9ffe7fb6739defa135a
#
_cell.length_a   1.000
_cell.length_b   1.000
_cell.length_c   1.000
_cell.angle_alpha   90.00
_cell.angle_beta   90.00
_cell.angle_gamma   90.00
#
_symmetry.space_group_name_H-M   'P 1'
#
loop_
_entity.id
_entity.type
_entity.pdbx_description
1 polymer ?
#
loop_
_entity_poly.entity_id
_entity_poly.type
_entity_poly.pdbx_seq_one_letter_code
_entity_poly.pdbx_strand_id
1 'polypeptide(L)'
;MAAAASASICASRKTEWADWNYLTSYGQSLSVGWTAKPVVTEKQEEGGLYMFRGGVRAYENGSDRKMLVPLEEGVNGPRGETPVSGAACRLFRLMQRYSPVTASRIRLICSATGVGGASIGSLGRGTGAYNRILDDLKAAKILADREGKTLSMPAFIWTQGETDHQDRKTREWYREKMEKLIRDINHDARAVTGQKNDVVCFGYQVGSHLNYYQFNPTDYPAIALEQLEMALEKDSRYVMTTPMYHFEYSDGVHLTAPMSCLYGEYVGYVMKKVLLDGADWKPVHPLTHKIRKSGKGWTVEVAFYAPCPPLVLDTKTVDDPGNYGFSLVGAEGEDIAIKSVRLVGKNAVQLLTEKDPGKGRLRYGMTINEHRPSGPRTGARGCLRDSQGDEVKAHIQGKDYRMDNWCPFFDYSLSKGH
;
A
#
# COMPACT_ATOMS: atom_id res chain seq x y z
N MET A 1 33.92 -4.50 -28.95
CA MET A 1 32.59 -4.02 -29.41
C MET A 1 31.74 -3.83 -28.17
N ALA A 2 31.50 -2.59 -27.77
CA ALA A 2 30.72 -2.27 -26.60
C ALA A 2 29.21 -2.38 -26.97
N ALA A 3 28.48 -3.27 -26.29
CA ALA A 3 27.06 -3.36 -26.42
C ALA A 3 26.41 -2.13 -25.75
N ALA A 4 25.82 -1.26 -26.56
CA ALA A 4 25.03 -0.15 -26.09
C ALA A 4 23.76 -0.72 -25.43
N ALA A 5 23.66 -0.62 -24.10
CA ALA A 5 22.43 -0.85 -23.39
C ALA A 5 21.43 0.24 -23.82
N SER A 6 20.42 -0.15 -24.57
CA SER A 6 19.28 0.72 -24.87
C SER A 6 18.55 0.99 -23.56
N ALA A 7 18.72 2.20 -23.01
CA ALA A 7 17.88 2.70 -21.95
C ALA A 7 16.45 2.80 -22.50
N SER A 8 15.61 1.85 -22.15
CA SER A 8 14.18 1.94 -22.38
C SER A 8 13.69 3.17 -21.59
N ILE A 9 13.25 4.20 -22.29
CA ILE A 9 12.63 5.38 -21.68
C ILE A 9 11.32 4.91 -21.08
N CYS A 10 11.35 4.62 -19.78
CA CYS A 10 10.13 4.39 -19.01
C CYS A 10 9.31 5.68 -19.09
N ALA A 11 8.10 5.61 -19.63
CA ALA A 11 7.22 6.77 -19.70
C ALA A 11 7.04 7.33 -18.29
N SER A 12 7.40 8.59 -18.08
CA SER A 12 7.28 9.26 -16.78
C SER A 12 5.84 9.20 -16.30
N ARG A 13 5.61 8.67 -15.09
CA ARG A 13 4.29 8.67 -14.42
C ARG A 13 3.94 10.03 -13.83
N LYS A 14 4.76 11.03 -14.09
CA LYS A 14 4.52 12.38 -13.60
C LYS A 14 3.16 12.89 -14.10
N THR A 15 2.31 13.26 -13.14
CA THR A 15 0.96 13.73 -13.43
C THR A 15 0.97 15.21 -13.85
N GLU A 16 0.16 15.54 -14.86
CA GLU A 16 -0.25 16.91 -15.11
C GLU A 16 -1.42 17.23 -14.17
N TRP A 17 -1.18 18.13 -13.21
CA TRP A 17 -2.17 18.52 -12.21
C TRP A 17 -3.21 19.45 -12.79
N ALA A 18 -4.49 19.08 -12.64
CA ALA A 18 -5.61 19.98 -12.92
C ALA A 18 -5.78 21.03 -11.81
N ASP A 19 -6.65 22.04 -12.01
CA ASP A 19 -7.01 22.96 -10.93
C ASP A 19 -7.60 22.21 -9.73
N TRP A 20 -8.43 21.21 -10.00
CA TRP A 20 -9.01 20.31 -9.00
C TRP A 20 -8.63 18.85 -9.27
N ASN A 21 -8.31 18.11 -8.20
CA ASN A 21 -7.85 16.74 -8.32
C ASN A 21 -8.59 15.87 -7.31
N TYR A 22 -9.39 14.94 -7.82
CA TYR A 22 -10.18 14.03 -6.99
C TYR A 22 -9.35 12.82 -6.57
N LEU A 23 -9.35 12.54 -5.27
CA LEU A 23 -8.73 11.37 -4.64
C LEU A 23 -9.77 10.59 -3.86
N THR A 24 -9.79 9.28 -3.99
CA THR A 24 -10.68 8.43 -3.19
C THR A 24 -9.95 7.25 -2.57
N SER A 25 -10.32 6.90 -1.33
CA SER A 25 -10.02 5.60 -0.74
C SER A 25 -11.13 4.64 -1.09
N TYR A 26 -10.79 3.52 -1.73
CA TYR A 26 -11.71 2.52 -2.22
C TYR A 26 -11.27 1.12 -1.82
N GLY A 27 -12.20 0.22 -1.56
CA GLY A 27 -11.93 -1.13 -1.08
C GLY A 27 -12.93 -1.56 -0.03
N GLN A 28 -12.45 -2.27 1.00
CA GLN A 28 -13.30 -2.77 2.07
C GLN A 28 -13.29 -1.85 3.32
N SER A 29 -13.58 -2.38 4.50
CA SER A 29 -13.77 -1.62 5.76
C SER A 29 -12.61 -0.67 6.11
N LEU A 30 -11.37 -1.05 5.84
CA LEU A 30 -10.19 -0.21 6.06
C LEU A 30 -10.22 1.07 5.22
N SER A 31 -10.79 1.02 4.01
CA SER A 31 -10.87 2.18 3.13
C SER A 31 -11.81 3.27 3.63
N VAL A 32 -12.75 2.92 4.51
CA VAL A 32 -13.78 3.81 5.04
C VAL A 32 -13.61 4.10 6.53
N GLY A 33 -12.47 3.77 7.13
CA GLY A 33 -12.14 4.08 8.52
C GLY A 33 -12.95 3.29 9.54
N TRP A 34 -13.28 2.03 9.25
CA TRP A 34 -14.02 1.18 10.20
C TRP A 34 -13.22 1.03 11.49
N THR A 35 -13.86 1.27 12.65
CA THR A 35 -13.29 1.28 14.00
C THR A 35 -12.17 2.29 14.28
N ALA A 36 -11.67 3.04 13.30
CA ALA A 36 -10.56 3.97 13.44
C ALA A 36 -10.94 5.27 14.19
N LYS A 37 -11.25 5.16 15.47
CA LYS A 37 -11.75 6.23 16.35
C LYS A 37 -10.92 6.36 17.63
N PRO A 38 -10.91 7.60 18.22
CA PRO A 38 -11.38 8.87 17.68
C PRO A 38 -10.56 9.31 16.46
N VAL A 39 -11.14 10.11 15.57
CA VAL A 39 -10.43 10.63 14.41
C VAL A 39 -9.27 11.54 14.79
N VAL A 40 -8.27 11.65 13.92
CA VAL A 40 -7.05 12.46 14.18
C VAL A 40 -6.87 13.59 13.17
N THR A 41 -7.50 13.53 11.99
CA THR A 41 -7.45 14.61 11.00
C THR A 41 -8.46 15.70 11.34
N GLU A 42 -7.95 16.80 11.89
CA GLU A 42 -8.72 18.01 12.18
C GLU A 42 -9.01 18.80 10.90
N LYS A 43 -9.88 19.79 11.02
CA LYS A 43 -10.28 20.66 9.91
C LYS A 43 -9.08 21.39 9.30
N GLN A 44 -8.93 21.26 8.00
CA GLN A 44 -7.84 21.84 7.23
C GLN A 44 -8.21 23.25 6.75
N GLU A 45 -7.88 24.26 7.55
CA GLU A 45 -8.24 25.67 7.28
C GLU A 45 -7.47 26.31 6.10
N GLU A 46 -6.23 25.84 5.85
CA GLU A 46 -5.40 26.37 4.77
C GLU A 46 -5.74 25.75 3.42
N GLY A 47 -6.20 26.57 2.50
CA GLY A 47 -6.76 26.21 1.20
C GLY A 47 -5.92 25.25 0.36
N GLY A 48 -6.59 24.20 -0.13
CA GLY A 48 -6.02 23.14 -0.98
C GLY A 48 -6.59 21.76 -0.71
N LEU A 49 -7.10 21.51 0.51
CA LEU A 49 -7.65 20.22 0.92
C LEU A 49 -9.16 20.35 1.17
N TYR A 50 -9.95 19.61 0.41
CA TYR A 50 -11.39 19.70 0.42
C TYR A 50 -12.08 18.33 0.47
N MET A 51 -13.32 18.33 0.90
CA MET A 51 -14.26 17.22 0.79
C MET A 51 -15.64 17.78 0.39
N PHE A 52 -16.58 16.91 0.04
CA PHE A 52 -17.97 17.32 -0.08
C PHE A 52 -18.56 17.68 1.28
N ARG A 53 -19.57 18.55 1.30
CA ARG A 53 -20.25 18.95 2.55
C ARG A 53 -20.83 17.75 3.32
N GLY A 54 -21.18 16.68 2.64
CA GLY A 54 -21.57 15.40 3.26
C GLY A 54 -20.44 14.64 3.96
N GLY A 55 -19.21 15.18 4.01
CA GLY A 55 -18.02 14.51 4.54
C GLY A 55 -17.28 13.68 3.48
N VAL A 56 -16.16 13.06 3.87
CA VAL A 56 -15.40 12.16 2.98
C VAL A 56 -16.23 10.94 2.53
N ARG A 57 -17.29 10.60 3.25
CA ARG A 57 -18.27 9.54 2.93
C ARG A 57 -19.63 10.16 2.57
N ALA A 58 -19.65 11.06 1.60
CA ALA A 58 -20.84 11.83 1.23
C ALA A 58 -22.06 10.96 0.93
N TYR A 59 -21.87 9.72 0.45
CA TYR A 59 -22.95 8.77 0.17
C TYR A 59 -23.72 8.31 1.43
N GLU A 60 -23.13 8.39 2.63
CA GLU A 60 -23.80 8.02 3.90
C GLU A 60 -24.70 9.12 4.43
N ASN A 61 -24.50 10.38 4.02
CA ASN A 61 -25.13 11.56 4.60
C ASN A 61 -26.05 12.28 3.59
N GLY A 62 -27.04 11.54 3.07
CA GLY A 62 -27.99 12.08 2.09
C GLY A 62 -27.32 12.47 0.77
N SER A 63 -26.12 11.96 0.51
CA SER A 63 -25.35 12.23 -0.72
C SER A 63 -25.13 13.71 -0.99
N ASP A 64 -24.84 14.51 0.04
CA ASP A 64 -24.64 15.95 -0.08
C ASP A 64 -23.28 16.28 -0.76
N ARG A 65 -23.34 16.35 -2.08
CA ARG A 65 -22.25 16.70 -2.98
C ARG A 65 -22.40 18.10 -3.59
N LYS A 66 -23.25 18.95 -3.01
CA LYS A 66 -23.63 20.23 -3.62
C LYS A 66 -22.57 21.31 -3.52
N MET A 67 -21.61 21.17 -2.62
CA MET A 67 -20.49 22.08 -2.44
C MET A 67 -19.29 21.39 -1.78
N LEU A 68 -18.13 22.01 -1.94
CA LEU A 68 -16.91 21.62 -1.24
C LEU A 68 -16.75 22.44 0.05
N VAL A 69 -16.21 21.78 1.06
CA VAL A 69 -15.83 22.37 2.35
C VAL A 69 -14.41 21.92 2.70
N PRO A 70 -13.69 22.60 3.60
CA PRO A 70 -12.37 22.15 4.06
C PRO A 70 -12.41 20.70 4.54
N LEU A 71 -11.34 19.93 4.23
CA LEU A 71 -11.21 18.54 4.64
C LEU A 71 -11.18 18.40 6.15
N GLU A 72 -12.01 17.51 6.68
CA GLU A 72 -12.10 17.16 8.10
C GLU A 72 -12.63 15.74 8.24
N GLU A 73 -12.07 14.95 9.16
CA GLU A 73 -12.63 13.63 9.49
C GLU A 73 -13.67 13.71 10.61
N GLY A 74 -14.53 12.69 10.70
CA GLY A 74 -15.57 12.61 11.73
C GLY A 74 -16.84 13.42 11.41
N VAL A 75 -16.87 14.16 10.32
CA VAL A 75 -18.07 14.89 9.91
C VAL A 75 -19.13 13.90 9.40
N ASN A 76 -20.32 14.01 10.00
CA ASN A 76 -21.51 13.32 9.54
C ASN A 76 -21.43 11.78 9.48
N GLY A 77 -20.96 11.12 10.54
CA GLY A 77 -21.05 9.65 10.52
C GLY A 77 -20.36 8.93 11.68
N PRO A 78 -20.74 7.68 11.91
CA PRO A 78 -20.22 6.89 13.02
C PRO A 78 -18.81 6.32 12.76
N ARG A 79 -18.26 6.48 11.56
CA ARG A 79 -16.96 5.91 11.15
C ARG A 79 -15.80 6.81 11.51
N GLY A 80 -14.60 6.25 11.49
CA GLY A 80 -13.39 6.90 11.94
C GLY A 80 -12.49 7.44 10.81
N GLU A 81 -11.22 7.56 11.12
CA GLU A 81 -10.17 8.08 10.29
C GLU A 81 -9.98 7.27 9.01
N THR A 82 -9.98 7.93 7.85
CA THR A 82 -9.75 7.26 6.57
C THR A 82 -8.33 7.49 6.05
N PRO A 83 -7.75 6.55 5.28
CA PRO A 83 -6.42 6.73 4.72
C PRO A 83 -6.35 7.87 3.69
N VAL A 84 -7.45 8.27 3.06
CA VAL A 84 -7.41 9.35 2.06
C VAL A 84 -7.07 10.69 2.68
N SER A 85 -7.52 10.95 3.92
CA SER A 85 -7.24 12.22 4.61
C SER A 85 -5.76 12.35 4.95
N GLY A 86 -5.15 11.32 5.56
CA GLY A 86 -3.71 11.30 5.81
C GLY A 86 -2.89 11.40 4.52
N ALA A 87 -3.32 10.72 3.45
CA ALA A 87 -2.63 10.75 2.15
C ALA A 87 -2.67 12.14 1.50
N ALA A 88 -3.83 12.78 1.49
CA ALA A 88 -3.99 14.12 0.93
C ALA A 88 -3.20 15.17 1.74
N CYS A 89 -3.27 15.11 3.08
CA CYS A 89 -2.50 16.00 3.96
C CYS A 89 -0.99 15.85 3.70
N ARG A 90 -0.47 14.62 3.65
CA ARG A 90 0.95 14.37 3.37
C ARG A 90 1.35 14.85 1.98
N LEU A 91 0.61 14.46 0.95
CA LEU A 91 0.89 14.86 -0.43
C LEU A 91 0.91 16.38 -0.56
N PHE A 92 -0.10 17.07 -0.02
CA PHE A 92 -0.21 18.52 -0.13
C PHE A 92 0.92 19.25 0.57
N ARG A 93 1.28 18.85 1.81
CA ARG A 93 2.46 19.39 2.54
C ARG A 93 3.76 19.22 1.73
N LEU A 94 3.94 18.05 1.10
CA LEU A 94 5.11 17.81 0.24
C LEU A 94 5.07 18.64 -1.04
N MET A 95 3.89 18.86 -1.62
CA MET A 95 3.73 19.77 -2.77
C MET A 95 4.03 21.22 -2.40
N GLN A 96 3.55 21.69 -1.25
CA GLN A 96 3.89 23.04 -0.74
C GLN A 96 5.40 23.21 -0.58
N ARG A 97 6.08 22.18 -0.09
CA ARG A 97 7.54 22.23 0.13
C ARG A 97 8.36 22.13 -1.16
N TYR A 98 7.98 21.26 -2.11
CA TYR A 98 8.81 20.92 -3.27
C TYR A 98 8.29 21.45 -4.61
N SER A 99 7.04 21.90 -4.66
CA SER A 99 6.38 22.44 -5.85
C SER A 99 5.35 23.52 -5.47
N PRO A 100 5.77 24.60 -4.76
CA PRO A 100 4.84 25.56 -4.17
C PRO A 100 3.96 26.25 -5.22
N VAL A 101 4.45 26.48 -6.43
CA VAL A 101 3.67 27.04 -7.53
C VAL A 101 2.51 26.12 -7.94
N THR A 102 2.74 24.80 -7.97
CA THR A 102 1.67 23.84 -8.21
C THR A 102 0.69 23.82 -7.05
N ALA A 103 1.19 23.71 -5.82
CA ALA A 103 0.37 23.65 -4.61
C ALA A 103 -0.57 24.86 -4.46
N SER A 104 -0.13 26.06 -4.84
CA SER A 104 -0.95 27.28 -4.72
C SER A 104 -2.12 27.35 -5.72
N ARG A 105 -2.12 26.51 -6.76
CA ARG A 105 -3.13 26.54 -7.84
C ARG A 105 -4.11 25.39 -7.79
N ILE A 106 -3.79 24.30 -7.05
CA ILE A 106 -4.60 23.08 -7.07
C ILE A 106 -5.46 22.96 -5.82
N ARG A 107 -6.53 22.18 -5.97
CA ARG A 107 -7.31 21.62 -4.86
C ARG A 107 -7.28 20.09 -4.93
N LEU A 108 -7.16 19.43 -3.77
CA LEU A 108 -7.37 18.00 -3.61
C LEU A 108 -8.74 17.77 -2.99
N ILE A 109 -9.60 17.01 -3.68
CA ILE A 109 -10.96 16.67 -3.22
C ILE A 109 -10.94 15.23 -2.76
N CYS A 110 -11.21 15.00 -1.49
CA CYS A 110 -11.07 13.70 -0.81
C CYS A 110 -12.41 13.01 -0.59
N SER A 111 -12.47 11.73 -0.91
CA SER A 111 -13.60 10.84 -0.63
C SER A 111 -13.13 9.47 -0.15
N ALA A 112 -14.02 8.76 0.54
CA ALA A 112 -13.83 7.36 0.92
C ALA A 112 -15.10 6.59 0.50
N THR A 113 -15.01 5.84 -0.58
CA THR A 113 -16.17 5.27 -1.30
C THR A 113 -16.33 3.75 -1.17
N GLY A 114 -15.50 3.10 -0.35
CA GLY A 114 -15.50 1.65 -0.16
C GLY A 114 -16.73 1.08 0.55
N VAL A 115 -16.76 -0.25 0.67
CA VAL A 115 -17.83 -1.02 1.31
C VAL A 115 -17.25 -2.05 2.28
N GLY A 116 -17.66 -2.01 3.55
CA GLY A 116 -17.20 -2.97 4.57
C GLY A 116 -17.44 -4.42 4.15
N GLY A 117 -16.45 -5.29 4.36
CA GLY A 117 -16.54 -6.72 4.06
C GLY A 117 -16.63 -7.07 2.56
N ALA A 118 -16.39 -6.13 1.66
CA ALA A 118 -16.55 -6.37 0.22
C ALA A 118 -15.37 -7.13 -0.39
N SER A 119 -15.66 -8.18 -1.18
CA SER A 119 -14.68 -8.78 -2.09
C SER A 119 -14.45 -7.87 -3.31
N ILE A 120 -13.31 -8.00 -3.97
CA ILE A 120 -13.03 -7.25 -5.21
C ILE A 120 -14.10 -7.50 -6.29
N GLY A 121 -14.69 -8.70 -6.32
CA GLY A 121 -15.77 -9.03 -7.25
C GLY A 121 -17.01 -8.16 -7.08
N SER A 122 -17.32 -7.73 -5.85
CA SER A 122 -18.46 -6.85 -5.53
C SER A 122 -18.13 -5.35 -5.63
N LEU A 123 -16.88 -5.01 -5.96
CA LEU A 123 -16.37 -3.64 -6.10
C LEU A 123 -16.12 -3.25 -7.57
N GLY A 124 -16.42 -4.13 -8.52
CA GLY A 124 -16.18 -3.90 -9.94
C GLY A 124 -17.20 -2.96 -10.59
N ARG A 125 -16.90 -2.54 -11.82
CA ARG A 125 -17.77 -1.70 -12.66
C ARG A 125 -19.18 -2.29 -12.77
N GLY A 126 -20.20 -1.42 -12.64
CA GLY A 126 -21.62 -1.81 -12.68
C GLY A 126 -22.22 -2.13 -11.31
N THR A 127 -21.44 -2.17 -10.24
CA THR A 127 -21.94 -2.35 -8.88
C THR A 127 -22.30 -1.00 -8.22
N GLY A 128 -23.17 -1.03 -7.21
CA GLY A 128 -23.49 0.16 -6.42
C GLY A 128 -22.28 0.76 -5.73
N ALA A 129 -21.32 -0.08 -5.29
CA ALA A 129 -20.07 0.36 -4.70
C ALA A 129 -19.22 1.17 -5.70
N TYR A 130 -19.05 0.66 -6.91
CA TYR A 130 -18.32 1.34 -7.97
C TYR A 130 -18.97 2.68 -8.36
N ASN A 131 -20.30 2.71 -8.40
CA ASN A 131 -21.04 3.93 -8.75
C ASN A 131 -20.78 5.08 -7.75
N ARG A 132 -20.44 4.80 -6.48
CA ARG A 132 -20.06 5.85 -5.52
C ARG A 132 -18.87 6.68 -6.00
N ILE A 133 -17.85 6.04 -6.61
CA ILE A 133 -16.71 6.75 -7.21
C ILE A 133 -17.18 7.67 -8.33
N LEU A 134 -18.02 7.13 -9.22
CA LEU A 134 -18.50 7.89 -10.39
C LEU A 134 -19.43 9.05 -9.99
N ASP A 135 -20.27 8.86 -8.98
CA ASP A 135 -21.17 9.90 -8.47
C ASP A 135 -20.37 11.04 -7.85
N ASP A 136 -19.36 10.73 -7.05
CA ASP A 136 -18.45 11.73 -6.46
C ASP A 136 -17.67 12.46 -7.55
N LEU A 137 -17.08 11.73 -8.50
CA LEU A 137 -16.31 12.31 -9.59
C LEU A 137 -17.14 13.21 -10.50
N LYS A 138 -18.37 12.80 -10.85
CA LYS A 138 -19.32 13.60 -11.62
C LYS A 138 -19.76 14.86 -10.86
N ALA A 139 -20.01 14.74 -9.56
CA ALA A 139 -20.35 15.87 -8.71
C ALA A 139 -19.20 16.88 -8.63
N ALA A 140 -17.96 16.40 -8.44
CA ALA A 140 -16.77 17.24 -8.48
C ALA A 140 -16.62 17.95 -9.85
N LYS A 141 -16.91 17.23 -10.96
CA LYS A 141 -16.87 17.83 -12.31
C LYS A 141 -17.88 18.94 -12.49
N ILE A 142 -19.11 18.73 -12.04
CA ILE A 142 -20.16 19.77 -12.09
C ILE A 142 -19.75 21.02 -11.31
N LEU A 143 -19.16 20.83 -10.11
CA LEU A 143 -18.71 21.97 -9.30
C LEU A 143 -17.52 22.68 -9.94
N ALA A 144 -16.55 21.94 -10.48
CA ALA A 144 -15.40 22.50 -11.18
C ALA A 144 -15.83 23.30 -12.41
N ASP A 145 -16.75 22.79 -13.23
CA ASP A 145 -17.26 23.46 -14.42
C ASP A 145 -17.96 24.76 -14.09
N ARG A 146 -18.72 24.82 -12.99
CA ARG A 146 -19.37 26.04 -12.52
C ARG A 146 -18.36 27.14 -12.15
N GLU A 147 -17.18 26.77 -11.68
CA GLU A 147 -16.09 27.68 -11.34
C GLU A 147 -15.11 27.91 -12.52
N GLY A 148 -15.37 27.32 -13.70
CA GLY A 148 -14.46 27.40 -14.85
C GLY A 148 -13.13 26.68 -14.61
N LYS A 149 -13.12 25.62 -13.80
CA LYS A 149 -11.94 24.86 -13.39
C LYS A 149 -11.83 23.51 -14.08
N THR A 150 -10.60 23.10 -14.34
CA THR A 150 -10.30 21.74 -14.81
C THR A 150 -10.35 20.74 -13.65
N LEU A 151 -10.73 19.48 -13.94
CA LEU A 151 -10.74 18.40 -12.97
C LEU A 151 -9.95 17.20 -13.50
N SER A 152 -9.20 16.54 -12.62
CA SER A 152 -8.63 15.21 -12.87
C SER A 152 -8.84 14.28 -11.69
N MET A 153 -8.68 12.97 -11.94
CA MET A 153 -8.52 11.92 -10.92
C MET A 153 -7.15 11.29 -11.13
N PRO A 154 -6.10 11.76 -10.44
CA PRO A 154 -4.74 11.27 -10.66
C PRO A 154 -4.51 9.87 -10.04
N ALA A 155 -5.26 9.54 -9.00
CA ALA A 155 -5.06 8.30 -8.26
C ALA A 155 -6.30 7.86 -7.47
N PHE A 156 -6.29 6.60 -7.06
CA PHE A 156 -7.12 6.09 -5.98
C PHE A 156 -6.31 5.22 -5.02
N ILE A 157 -6.75 5.14 -3.78
CA ILE A 157 -6.13 4.33 -2.72
C ILE A 157 -6.93 3.04 -2.61
N TRP A 158 -6.26 1.91 -2.79
CA TRP A 158 -6.87 0.59 -2.73
C TRP A 158 -6.57 -0.11 -1.41
N THR A 159 -7.61 -0.35 -0.62
CA THR A 159 -7.52 -1.01 0.69
C THR A 159 -8.46 -2.20 0.74
N GLN A 160 -8.01 -3.35 0.20
CA GLN A 160 -8.82 -4.55 0.07
C GLN A 160 -7.93 -5.79 -0.17
N GLY A 161 -8.41 -6.96 0.23
CA GLY A 161 -7.77 -8.26 0.00
C GLY A 161 -8.08 -9.26 1.10
N GLU A 162 -8.46 -8.81 2.29
CA GLU A 162 -8.76 -9.65 3.45
C GLU A 162 -9.98 -10.55 3.17
N THR A 163 -11.05 -9.98 2.61
CA THR A 163 -12.26 -10.74 2.26
C THR A 163 -11.97 -11.77 1.17
N ASP A 164 -11.16 -11.43 0.17
CA ASP A 164 -10.81 -12.38 -0.87
C ASP A 164 -9.90 -13.50 -0.36
N HIS A 165 -9.02 -13.22 0.61
CA HIS A 165 -8.29 -14.25 1.33
C HIS A 165 -9.24 -15.14 2.14
N GLN A 166 -10.17 -14.56 2.90
CA GLN A 166 -11.20 -15.29 3.64
C GLN A 166 -12.00 -16.22 2.73
N ASP A 167 -12.38 -15.74 1.54
CA ASP A 167 -13.16 -16.45 0.54
C ASP A 167 -12.32 -17.44 -0.30
N ARG A 168 -11.06 -17.68 0.06
CA ARG A 168 -10.15 -18.62 -0.61
C ARG A 168 -9.97 -18.34 -2.10
N LYS A 169 -9.97 -17.05 -2.50
CA LYS A 169 -9.73 -16.67 -3.89
C LYS A 169 -8.28 -16.96 -4.28
N THR A 170 -8.08 -17.37 -5.55
CA THR A 170 -6.73 -17.64 -6.06
C THR A 170 -6.02 -16.34 -6.43
N ARG A 171 -4.70 -16.41 -6.58
CA ARG A 171 -3.84 -15.30 -7.00
C ARG A 171 -4.26 -14.79 -8.38
N GLU A 172 -4.47 -15.70 -9.33
CA GLU A 172 -4.84 -15.40 -10.72
C GLU A 172 -6.21 -14.72 -10.79
N TRP A 173 -7.17 -15.19 -10.00
CA TRP A 173 -8.50 -14.58 -9.93
C TRP A 173 -8.42 -13.14 -9.39
N TYR A 174 -7.65 -12.93 -8.32
CA TYR A 174 -7.47 -11.60 -7.72
C TYR A 174 -6.80 -10.63 -8.70
N ARG A 175 -5.74 -11.07 -9.38
CA ARG A 175 -5.03 -10.32 -10.43
C ARG A 175 -5.99 -9.89 -11.55
N GLU A 176 -6.73 -10.84 -12.12
CA GLU A 176 -7.69 -10.56 -13.20
C GLU A 176 -8.67 -9.45 -12.80
N LYS A 177 -9.26 -9.56 -11.59
CA LYS A 177 -10.22 -8.58 -11.09
C LYS A 177 -9.57 -7.22 -10.81
N MET A 178 -8.37 -7.21 -10.27
CA MET A 178 -7.65 -5.97 -9.96
C MET A 178 -7.24 -5.21 -11.23
N GLU A 179 -6.68 -5.90 -12.19
CA GLU A 179 -6.33 -5.32 -13.50
C GLU A 179 -7.58 -4.78 -14.22
N LYS A 180 -8.67 -5.54 -14.17
CA LYS A 180 -9.94 -5.07 -14.73
C LYS A 180 -10.45 -3.82 -14.03
N LEU A 181 -10.43 -3.79 -12.71
CA LEU A 181 -10.84 -2.63 -11.92
C LEU A 181 -10.03 -1.38 -12.27
N ILE A 182 -8.71 -1.52 -12.35
CA ILE A 182 -7.82 -0.41 -12.72
C ILE A 182 -8.14 0.09 -14.14
N ARG A 183 -8.33 -0.80 -15.11
CA ARG A 183 -8.72 -0.41 -16.47
C ARG A 183 -10.07 0.30 -16.50
N ASP A 184 -11.06 -0.21 -15.77
CA ASP A 184 -12.40 0.37 -15.73
C ASP A 184 -12.39 1.78 -15.11
N ILE A 185 -11.70 1.96 -13.99
CA ILE A 185 -11.56 3.28 -13.34
C ILE A 185 -10.84 4.27 -14.28
N ASN A 186 -9.78 3.85 -14.95
CA ASN A 186 -9.08 4.68 -15.92
C ASN A 186 -10.00 5.14 -17.06
N HIS A 187 -10.76 4.20 -17.63
CA HIS A 187 -11.70 4.49 -18.70
C HIS A 187 -12.75 5.52 -18.25
N ASP A 188 -13.37 5.28 -17.09
CA ASP A 188 -14.49 6.11 -16.63
C ASP A 188 -14.03 7.48 -16.12
N ALA A 189 -12.87 7.54 -15.45
CA ALA A 189 -12.29 8.81 -15.03
C ALA A 189 -11.99 9.71 -16.25
N ARG A 190 -11.39 9.15 -17.30
CA ARG A 190 -11.15 9.88 -18.55
C ARG A 190 -12.45 10.33 -19.24
N ALA A 191 -13.47 9.47 -19.25
CA ALA A 191 -14.77 9.81 -19.83
C ALA A 191 -15.45 11.00 -19.10
N VAL A 192 -15.29 11.09 -17.77
CA VAL A 192 -15.88 12.18 -16.97
C VAL A 192 -15.04 13.44 -17.01
N THR A 193 -13.72 13.32 -16.90
CA THR A 193 -12.82 14.50 -16.69
C THR A 193 -12.20 15.03 -17.97
N GLY A 194 -12.07 14.21 -19.01
CA GLY A 194 -11.30 14.52 -20.21
C GLY A 194 -9.77 14.44 -20.02
N GLN A 195 -9.29 13.97 -18.86
CA GLN A 195 -7.84 13.86 -18.58
C GLN A 195 -7.13 12.92 -19.53
N LYS A 196 -5.86 13.20 -19.82
CA LYS A 196 -4.99 12.33 -20.62
C LYS A 196 -4.20 11.34 -19.76
N ASN A 197 -3.85 11.75 -18.54
CA ASN A 197 -3.07 10.95 -17.61
C ASN A 197 -3.84 9.73 -17.13
N ASP A 198 -3.08 8.67 -16.82
CA ASP A 198 -3.63 7.49 -16.18
C ASP A 198 -3.96 7.76 -14.71
N VAL A 199 -4.97 7.04 -14.22
CA VAL A 199 -5.27 6.94 -12.79
C VAL A 199 -4.36 5.85 -12.20
N VAL A 200 -3.56 6.20 -11.20
CA VAL A 200 -2.66 5.25 -10.52
C VAL A 200 -3.34 4.66 -9.29
N CYS A 201 -3.23 3.35 -9.14
CA CYS A 201 -3.71 2.63 -7.96
C CYS A 201 -2.60 2.56 -6.90
N PHE A 202 -2.82 3.15 -5.73
CA PHE A 202 -1.91 3.03 -4.58
C PHE A 202 -2.51 2.07 -3.57
N GLY A 203 -1.90 0.90 -3.45
CA GLY A 203 -2.36 -0.16 -2.55
C GLY A 203 -1.37 -0.47 -1.43
N TYR A 204 -1.74 -1.44 -0.63
CA TYR A 204 -0.91 -2.02 0.43
C TYR A 204 -0.71 -3.52 0.21
N GLN A 205 0.06 -4.17 1.06
CA GLN A 205 0.02 -5.62 1.18
C GLN A 205 -0.80 -6.02 2.41
N VAL A 206 -1.80 -6.90 2.22
CA VAL A 206 -2.59 -7.49 3.31
C VAL A 206 -1.67 -8.10 4.38
N GLY A 207 -1.87 -7.69 5.64
CA GLY A 207 -1.12 -8.21 6.78
C GLY A 207 -1.95 -9.09 7.72
N SER A 208 -3.27 -9.08 7.57
CA SER A 208 -4.22 -9.67 8.52
C SER A 208 -4.83 -11.02 8.11
N HIS A 209 -4.19 -11.71 7.16
CA HIS A 209 -4.73 -12.98 6.60
C HIS A 209 -4.94 -14.06 7.67
N LEU A 210 -4.10 -14.17 8.69
CA LEU A 210 -4.24 -15.16 9.76
C LEU A 210 -5.43 -14.93 10.68
N ASN A 211 -5.94 -13.71 10.75
CA ASN A 211 -7.16 -13.42 11.51
C ASN A 211 -8.38 -14.15 10.94
N TYR A 212 -8.29 -14.60 9.71
CA TYR A 212 -9.32 -15.35 9.00
C TYR A 212 -9.05 -16.86 8.93
N TYR A 213 -8.10 -17.37 9.73
CA TYR A 213 -7.71 -18.80 9.71
C TYR A 213 -8.90 -19.75 9.93
N GLN A 214 -9.86 -19.37 10.74
CA GLN A 214 -11.09 -20.16 10.96
C GLN A 214 -11.95 -20.34 9.70
N PHE A 215 -11.86 -19.42 8.74
CA PHE A 215 -12.60 -19.46 7.47
C PHE A 215 -11.74 -20.02 6.34
N ASN A 216 -10.46 -19.72 6.36
CA ASN A 216 -9.46 -20.16 5.40
C ASN A 216 -8.24 -20.72 6.16
N PRO A 217 -8.22 -22.04 6.47
CA PRO A 217 -7.19 -22.66 7.30
C PRO A 217 -5.87 -22.84 6.53
N THR A 218 -5.25 -21.75 6.16
CA THR A 218 -3.95 -21.70 5.49
C THR A 218 -3.10 -20.57 6.04
N ASP A 219 -1.81 -20.82 6.14
CA ASP A 219 -0.80 -19.81 6.49
C ASP A 219 -0.26 -19.10 5.23
N TYR A 220 -0.65 -19.57 4.06
CA TYR A 220 -0.16 -19.03 2.79
C TYR A 220 -0.96 -17.79 2.39
N PRO A 221 -0.36 -16.59 2.37
CA PRO A 221 -1.04 -15.33 2.14
C PRO A 221 -1.18 -15.06 0.63
N ALA A 222 -1.93 -15.89 -0.09
CA ALA A 222 -2.03 -15.87 -1.55
C ALA A 222 -2.31 -14.47 -2.11
N ILE A 223 -3.29 -13.75 -1.55
CA ILE A 223 -3.65 -12.40 -2.01
C ILE A 223 -2.52 -11.40 -1.75
N ALA A 224 -1.89 -11.45 -0.57
CA ALA A 224 -0.78 -10.55 -0.23
C ALA A 224 0.44 -10.78 -1.15
N LEU A 225 0.75 -12.03 -1.47
CA LEU A 225 1.82 -12.36 -2.42
C LEU A 225 1.49 -11.85 -3.82
N GLU A 226 0.23 -11.95 -4.25
CA GLU A 226 -0.19 -11.43 -5.55
C GLU A 226 -0.09 -9.90 -5.64
N GLN A 227 -0.44 -9.20 -4.55
CA GLN A 227 -0.28 -7.75 -4.46
C GLN A 227 1.19 -7.34 -4.65
N LEU A 228 2.15 -8.11 -4.08
CA LEU A 228 3.57 -7.85 -4.30
C LEU A 228 3.99 -8.12 -5.75
N GLU A 229 3.61 -9.26 -6.32
CA GLU A 229 3.95 -9.61 -7.70
C GLU A 229 3.45 -8.55 -8.69
N MET A 230 2.19 -8.12 -8.56
CA MET A 230 1.65 -7.03 -9.38
C MET A 230 2.42 -5.73 -9.22
N ALA A 231 2.86 -5.40 -8.00
CA ALA A 231 3.63 -4.18 -7.75
C ALA A 231 5.05 -4.25 -8.36
N LEU A 232 5.63 -5.44 -8.48
CA LEU A 232 6.98 -5.62 -9.02
C LEU A 232 7.02 -5.67 -10.55
N GLU A 233 5.89 -5.83 -11.22
CA GLU A 233 5.83 -5.84 -12.68
C GLU A 233 6.29 -4.52 -13.29
N LYS A 234 6.88 -4.62 -14.48
CA LYS A 234 7.22 -3.45 -15.27
C LYS A 234 5.95 -2.72 -15.70
N ASP A 235 5.96 -1.40 -15.58
CA ASP A 235 4.84 -0.54 -15.99
C ASP A 235 3.50 -0.83 -15.27
N SER A 236 3.54 -1.52 -14.12
CA SER A 236 2.36 -1.80 -13.31
C SER A 236 1.67 -0.50 -12.87
N ARG A 237 0.35 -0.44 -13.01
CA ARG A 237 -0.47 0.64 -12.47
C ARG A 237 -0.87 0.41 -11.01
N TYR A 238 -0.48 -0.72 -10.42
CA TYR A 238 -0.60 -1.02 -9.01
C TYR A 238 0.72 -0.67 -8.32
N VAL A 239 0.69 0.31 -7.42
CA VAL A 239 1.85 0.77 -6.63
C VAL A 239 1.65 0.34 -5.18
N MET A 240 2.43 -0.61 -4.71
CA MET A 240 2.41 -1.01 -3.30
C MET A 240 3.14 0.03 -2.45
N THR A 241 2.46 0.59 -1.47
CA THR A 241 3.03 1.63 -0.59
C THR A 241 3.75 1.06 0.61
N THR A 242 3.17 0.05 1.28
CA THR A 242 3.72 -0.58 2.48
C THR A 242 3.00 -1.91 2.77
N PRO A 243 3.63 -2.90 3.42
CA PRO A 243 2.91 -4.01 4.05
C PRO A 243 2.23 -3.54 5.33
N MET A 244 1.18 -4.23 5.76
CA MET A 244 0.34 -3.78 6.88
C MET A 244 0.72 -4.36 8.24
N TYR A 245 1.57 -5.37 8.34
CA TYR A 245 1.88 -6.09 9.58
C TYR A 245 2.58 -5.23 10.66
N HIS A 246 3.20 -4.11 10.30
CA HIS A 246 3.91 -3.25 11.24
C HIS A 246 3.05 -2.17 11.90
N PHE A 247 1.75 -2.08 11.53
CA PHE A 247 0.80 -1.16 12.14
C PHE A 247 0.09 -1.80 13.33
N GLU A 248 -0.39 -0.96 14.26
CA GLU A 248 -1.23 -1.39 15.38
C GLU A 248 -2.69 -1.48 14.93
N TYR A 249 -3.32 -2.58 15.27
CA TYR A 249 -4.71 -2.89 14.98
C TYR A 249 -5.59 -2.75 16.22
N SER A 250 -6.85 -2.37 16.03
CA SER A 250 -7.85 -2.30 17.09
C SER A 250 -8.47 -3.67 17.41
N ASP A 251 -8.60 -4.53 16.39
CA ASP A 251 -9.27 -5.85 16.50
C ASP A 251 -8.57 -6.96 15.70
N GLY A 252 -7.34 -6.72 15.28
CA GLY A 252 -6.53 -7.64 14.48
C GLY A 252 -6.76 -7.57 12.96
N VAL A 253 -7.74 -6.77 12.51
CA VAL A 253 -8.02 -6.51 11.09
C VAL A 253 -8.04 -5.00 10.81
N HIS A 254 -8.69 -4.23 11.66
CA HIS A 254 -8.89 -2.81 11.47
C HIS A 254 -7.84 -2.00 12.24
N LEU A 255 -7.33 -0.96 11.61
CA LEU A 255 -6.32 -0.08 12.19
C LEU A 255 -6.92 0.82 13.27
N THR A 256 -6.10 1.21 14.25
CA THR A 256 -6.43 2.36 15.10
C THR A 256 -6.44 3.65 14.28
N ALA A 257 -7.05 4.71 14.77
CA ALA A 257 -7.14 5.98 14.02
C ALA A 257 -5.75 6.58 13.71
N PRO A 258 -4.79 6.64 14.65
CA PRO A 258 -3.43 7.09 14.33
C PRO A 258 -2.76 6.23 13.25
N MET A 259 -3.03 4.92 13.22
CA MET A 259 -2.44 4.02 12.23
C MET A 259 -3.12 4.14 10.87
N SER A 260 -4.42 4.40 10.81
CA SER A 260 -5.12 4.71 9.55
C SER A 260 -4.57 6.00 8.91
N CYS A 261 -4.37 7.04 9.74
CA CYS A 261 -3.71 8.27 9.33
C CYS A 261 -2.26 8.02 8.87
N LEU A 262 -1.47 7.25 9.65
CA LEU A 262 -0.08 6.90 9.31
C LEU A 262 0.00 6.11 7.99
N TYR A 263 -0.90 5.16 7.77
CA TYR A 263 -0.99 4.49 6.47
C TYR A 263 -1.25 5.50 5.34
N GLY A 264 -2.17 6.44 5.55
CA GLY A 264 -2.37 7.55 4.62
C GLY A 264 -1.09 8.37 4.37
N GLU A 265 -0.32 8.68 5.42
CA GLU A 265 0.97 9.37 5.29
C GLU A 265 1.96 8.60 4.39
N TYR A 266 2.05 7.27 4.51
CA TYR A 266 2.82 6.41 3.59
C TYR A 266 2.33 6.54 2.16
N VAL A 267 1.01 6.45 1.96
CA VAL A 267 0.41 6.61 0.61
C VAL A 267 0.75 7.97 0.03
N GLY A 268 0.55 9.06 0.77
CA GLY A 268 0.83 10.42 0.31
C GLY A 268 2.31 10.66 -0.02
N TYR A 269 3.22 10.03 0.75
CA TYR A 269 4.65 10.08 0.44
C TYR A 269 4.97 9.37 -0.88
N VAL A 270 4.44 8.18 -1.08
CA VAL A 270 4.66 7.41 -2.33
C VAL A 270 3.96 8.08 -3.51
N MET A 271 2.77 8.66 -3.32
CA MET A 271 2.12 9.49 -4.34
C MET A 271 3.02 10.63 -4.80
N LYS A 272 3.68 11.32 -3.86
CA LYS A 272 4.65 12.39 -4.21
C LYS A 272 5.78 11.85 -5.07
N LYS A 273 6.36 10.69 -4.73
CA LYS A 273 7.43 10.08 -5.52
C LYS A 273 6.98 9.72 -6.94
N VAL A 274 5.79 9.13 -7.06
CA VAL A 274 5.29 8.64 -8.36
C VAL A 274 4.67 9.78 -9.18
N LEU A 275 3.74 10.54 -8.61
CA LEU A 275 2.92 11.50 -9.36
C LEU A 275 3.61 12.86 -9.54
N LEU A 276 4.39 13.31 -8.55
CA LEU A 276 5.05 14.60 -8.60
C LEU A 276 6.48 14.51 -9.16
N ASP A 277 7.27 13.52 -8.67
CA ASP A 277 8.65 13.36 -9.12
C ASP A 277 8.76 12.50 -10.39
N GLY A 278 7.74 11.70 -10.71
CA GLY A 278 7.76 10.76 -11.84
C GLY A 278 8.66 9.53 -11.60
N ALA A 279 8.97 9.24 -10.34
CA ALA A 279 9.84 8.11 -9.97
C ALA A 279 9.13 6.77 -10.14
N ASP A 280 9.89 5.74 -10.54
CA ASP A 280 9.44 4.36 -10.42
C ASP A 280 9.60 3.91 -8.96
N TRP A 281 8.49 3.50 -8.34
CA TRP A 281 8.47 3.08 -6.95
C TRP A 281 8.30 1.58 -6.83
N LYS A 282 9.20 0.94 -6.09
CA LYS A 282 9.11 -0.47 -5.70
C LYS A 282 9.36 -0.61 -4.20
N PRO A 283 8.66 -1.53 -3.50
CA PRO A 283 8.95 -1.83 -2.10
C PRO A 283 10.28 -2.56 -1.94
N VAL A 284 10.73 -2.77 -0.71
CA VAL A 284 11.87 -3.66 -0.41
C VAL A 284 11.53 -5.08 -0.90
N HIS A 285 12.40 -5.69 -1.72
CA HIS A 285 12.17 -7.04 -2.24
C HIS A 285 13.48 -7.73 -2.63
N PRO A 286 13.54 -9.09 -2.64
CA PRO A 286 14.72 -9.82 -3.08
C PRO A 286 14.97 -9.65 -4.59
N LEU A 287 16.25 -9.49 -4.96
CA LEU A 287 16.70 -9.35 -6.35
C LEU A 287 17.41 -10.61 -6.85
N THR A 288 18.49 -10.98 -6.18
CA THR A 288 19.36 -12.09 -6.56
C THR A 288 19.83 -12.83 -5.32
N HIS A 289 20.31 -14.06 -5.50
CA HIS A 289 20.87 -14.84 -4.40
C HIS A 289 22.14 -15.60 -4.81
N LYS A 290 22.91 -16.00 -3.80
CA LYS A 290 24.07 -16.89 -3.94
C LYS A 290 24.01 -17.94 -2.86
N ILE A 291 24.14 -19.21 -3.24
CA ILE A 291 24.22 -20.34 -2.32
C ILE A 291 25.65 -20.87 -2.33
N ARG A 292 26.27 -21.04 -1.17
CA ARG A 292 27.63 -21.54 -1.04
C ARG A 292 27.76 -22.50 0.13
N LYS A 293 28.52 -23.59 -0.05
CA LYS A 293 28.92 -24.44 1.05
C LYS A 293 29.89 -23.68 1.96
N SER A 294 29.69 -23.74 3.26
CA SER A 294 30.47 -23.04 4.27
C SER A 294 30.74 -23.96 5.47
N GLY A 295 31.93 -24.53 5.55
CA GLY A 295 32.25 -25.52 6.59
C GLY A 295 31.33 -26.73 6.54
N LYS A 296 30.63 -26.99 7.65
CA LYS A 296 29.63 -28.09 7.76
C LYS A 296 28.21 -27.71 7.35
N GLY A 297 28.03 -26.48 6.83
CA GLY A 297 26.69 -25.95 6.47
C GLY A 297 26.71 -25.22 5.13
N TRP A 298 25.69 -24.41 4.91
CA TRP A 298 25.47 -23.64 3.71
C TRP A 298 25.11 -22.19 4.05
N THR A 299 25.53 -21.28 3.18
CA THR A 299 25.09 -19.88 3.26
C THR A 299 24.21 -19.54 2.06
N VAL A 300 23.09 -18.88 2.35
CA VAL A 300 22.21 -18.27 1.34
C VAL A 300 22.33 -16.77 1.52
N GLU A 301 22.98 -16.09 0.59
CA GLU A 301 23.11 -14.64 0.57
C GLU A 301 22.14 -14.07 -0.45
N VAL A 302 21.23 -13.21 -0.02
CA VAL A 302 20.21 -12.61 -0.87
C VAL A 302 20.40 -11.10 -0.89
N ALA A 303 20.60 -10.54 -2.08
CA ALA A 303 20.61 -9.11 -2.31
C ALA A 303 19.18 -8.60 -2.49
N PHE A 304 18.88 -7.46 -1.88
CA PHE A 304 17.58 -6.81 -1.91
C PHE A 304 17.64 -5.47 -2.64
N TYR A 305 16.56 -5.13 -3.32
CA TYR A 305 16.24 -3.75 -3.61
C TYR A 305 15.77 -3.07 -2.32
N ALA A 306 16.37 -1.95 -1.99
CA ALA A 306 15.98 -1.11 -0.86
C ALA A 306 15.89 0.34 -1.35
N PRO A 307 14.72 0.99 -1.27
CA PRO A 307 14.57 2.40 -1.67
C PRO A 307 15.54 3.34 -0.97
N CYS A 308 15.82 3.09 0.31
CA CYS A 308 16.71 3.91 1.14
C CYS A 308 17.63 3.04 2.02
N PRO A 309 18.72 2.47 1.48
CA PRO A 309 19.64 1.65 2.27
C PRO A 309 20.36 2.48 3.35
N PRO A 310 20.90 1.85 4.44
CA PRO A 310 21.03 0.40 4.62
C PRO A 310 19.75 -0.29 5.09
N LEU A 311 19.71 -1.62 4.89
CA LEU A 311 18.71 -2.47 5.53
C LEU A 311 18.97 -2.57 7.03
N VAL A 312 17.90 -2.79 7.79
CA VAL A 312 17.90 -2.93 9.25
C VAL A 312 16.99 -4.10 9.64
N LEU A 313 17.44 -4.90 10.61
CA LEU A 313 16.60 -5.88 11.31
C LEU A 313 16.07 -5.20 12.58
N ASP A 314 14.85 -4.68 12.51
CA ASP A 314 14.25 -3.85 13.59
C ASP A 314 13.32 -4.68 14.48
N THR A 315 13.90 -5.22 15.55
CA THR A 315 13.15 -5.99 16.56
C THR A 315 12.58 -5.10 17.69
N LYS A 316 12.74 -3.76 17.58
CA LYS A 316 12.16 -2.82 18.55
C LYS A 316 10.75 -2.40 18.12
N THR A 317 10.58 -2.15 16.82
CA THR A 317 9.29 -1.76 16.25
C THR A 317 8.40 -2.97 15.99
N VAL A 318 8.97 -4.06 15.49
CA VAL A 318 8.26 -5.32 15.21
C VAL A 318 8.96 -6.45 15.95
N ASP A 319 8.25 -7.16 16.84
CA ASP A 319 8.81 -8.29 17.58
C ASP A 319 9.24 -9.42 16.64
N ASP A 320 10.42 -10.01 16.90
CA ASP A 320 10.96 -11.09 16.09
C ASP A 320 10.05 -12.32 16.17
N PRO A 321 9.45 -12.77 15.04
CA PRO A 321 8.66 -13.99 14.99
C PRO A 321 9.51 -15.27 14.92
N GLY A 322 10.81 -15.16 14.98
CA GLY A 322 11.83 -16.17 14.71
C GLY A 322 12.56 -15.91 13.39
N ASN A 323 13.88 -15.96 13.42
CA ASN A 323 14.73 -15.66 12.26
C ASN A 323 14.40 -14.34 11.55
N TYR A 324 13.91 -13.36 12.29
CA TYR A 324 13.47 -12.05 11.78
C TYR A 324 12.34 -12.13 10.72
N GLY A 325 11.62 -13.25 10.68
CA GLY A 325 10.57 -13.52 9.70
C GLY A 325 11.01 -14.35 8.48
N PHE A 326 12.26 -14.74 8.40
CA PHE A 326 12.76 -15.60 7.31
C PHE A 326 12.52 -17.08 7.60
N SER A 327 12.09 -17.83 6.58
CA SER A 327 12.02 -19.28 6.58
C SER A 327 12.50 -19.84 5.24
N LEU A 328 12.98 -21.08 5.26
CA LEU A 328 13.46 -21.78 4.08
C LEU A 328 12.70 -23.11 3.91
N VAL A 329 12.24 -23.33 2.70
CA VAL A 329 11.58 -24.58 2.31
C VAL A 329 12.39 -25.21 1.19
N GLY A 330 12.74 -26.48 1.34
CA GLY A 330 13.48 -27.25 0.34
C GLY A 330 12.65 -27.56 -0.91
N ALA A 331 13.27 -28.20 -1.88
CA ALA A 331 12.63 -28.51 -3.18
C ALA A 331 11.45 -29.46 -3.05
N GLU A 332 11.47 -30.36 -2.07
CA GLU A 332 10.42 -31.34 -1.78
C GLU A 332 9.37 -30.83 -0.78
N GLY A 333 9.47 -29.54 -0.40
CA GLY A 333 8.53 -28.90 0.54
C GLY A 333 8.91 -29.05 2.03
N GLU A 334 10.08 -29.62 2.33
CA GLU A 334 10.58 -29.79 3.69
C GLU A 334 11.11 -28.49 4.27
N ASP A 335 10.93 -28.26 5.57
CA ASP A 335 11.51 -27.13 6.27
C ASP A 335 13.03 -27.28 6.43
N ILE A 336 13.77 -26.23 6.10
CA ILE A 336 15.21 -26.13 6.28
C ILE A 336 15.50 -25.18 7.44
N ALA A 337 16.08 -25.72 8.51
CA ALA A 337 16.43 -24.95 9.69
C ALA A 337 17.47 -23.87 9.40
N ILE A 338 17.16 -22.64 9.75
CA ILE A 338 18.06 -21.49 9.71
C ILE A 338 18.76 -21.39 11.05
N LYS A 339 20.10 -21.40 11.05
CA LYS A 339 20.94 -21.28 12.27
C LYS A 339 21.15 -19.82 12.66
N SER A 340 21.27 -18.96 11.68
CA SER A 340 21.45 -17.53 11.91
C SER A 340 21.08 -16.71 10.69
N VAL A 341 20.66 -15.48 10.93
CA VAL A 341 20.39 -14.45 9.94
C VAL A 341 21.23 -13.21 10.27
N ARG A 342 21.89 -12.64 9.29
CA ARG A 342 22.65 -11.40 9.47
C ARG A 342 22.59 -10.52 8.23
N LEU A 343 22.79 -9.21 8.44
CA LEU A 343 22.95 -8.26 7.33
C LEU A 343 24.39 -8.33 6.78
N VAL A 344 24.53 -8.16 5.47
CA VAL A 344 25.79 -8.10 4.76
C VAL A 344 25.80 -6.84 3.89
N GLY A 345 26.80 -5.99 4.11
CA GLY A 345 26.83 -4.69 3.42
C GLY A 345 25.61 -3.82 3.73
N LYS A 346 25.12 -3.10 2.72
CA LYS A 346 23.99 -2.17 2.90
C LYS A 346 22.63 -2.76 2.53
N ASN A 347 22.60 -3.82 1.71
CA ASN A 347 21.36 -4.30 1.08
C ASN A 347 21.29 -5.81 0.88
N ALA A 348 22.03 -6.59 1.66
CA ALA A 348 21.96 -8.04 1.59
C ALA A 348 21.70 -8.67 2.96
N VAL A 349 21.02 -9.82 2.93
CA VAL A 349 20.79 -10.69 4.08
C VAL A 349 21.48 -12.03 3.81
N GLN A 350 22.20 -12.55 4.78
CA GLN A 350 22.81 -13.87 4.74
C GLN A 350 22.20 -14.78 5.79
N LEU A 351 21.74 -15.94 5.34
CA LEU A 351 21.25 -17.03 6.19
C LEU A 351 22.28 -18.15 6.23
N LEU A 352 22.48 -18.73 7.41
CA LEU A 352 23.29 -19.93 7.61
C LEU A 352 22.37 -21.12 7.86
N THR A 353 22.58 -22.24 7.14
CA THR A 353 21.78 -23.45 7.25
C THR A 353 22.70 -24.68 7.40
N GLU A 354 22.16 -25.79 7.93
CA GLU A 354 22.89 -27.08 7.96
C GLU A 354 22.78 -27.81 6.63
N LYS A 355 21.60 -27.75 6.03
CA LYS A 355 21.29 -28.46 4.79
C LYS A 355 21.40 -27.52 3.60
N ASP A 356 21.70 -28.07 2.44
CA ASP A 356 21.63 -27.35 1.17
C ASP A 356 20.17 -26.98 0.89
N PRO A 357 19.83 -25.69 0.74
CA PRO A 357 18.49 -25.31 0.34
C PRO A 357 18.18 -25.64 -1.13
N GLY A 358 19.20 -25.98 -1.93
CA GLY A 358 19.06 -26.42 -3.31
C GLY A 358 18.23 -25.46 -4.16
N LYS A 359 17.21 -26.02 -4.84
CA LYS A 359 16.22 -25.26 -5.64
C LYS A 359 14.96 -24.91 -4.83
N GLY A 360 15.08 -24.79 -3.51
CA GLY A 360 13.99 -24.48 -2.61
C GLY A 360 13.47 -23.05 -2.73
N ARG A 361 12.82 -22.58 -1.68
CA ARG A 361 12.21 -21.27 -1.61
C ARG A 361 12.59 -20.54 -0.32
N LEU A 362 12.92 -19.28 -0.44
CA LEU A 362 13.07 -18.37 0.68
C LEU A 362 11.74 -17.62 0.87
N ARG A 363 11.17 -17.74 2.06
CA ARG A 363 9.94 -17.08 2.47
C ARG A 363 10.22 -16.03 3.53
N TYR A 364 9.37 -15.01 3.56
CA TYR A 364 9.48 -13.93 4.52
C TYR A 364 8.12 -13.48 5.04
N GLY A 365 8.03 -13.27 6.36
CA GLY A 365 6.81 -12.86 7.05
C GLY A 365 5.74 -13.96 7.17
N MET A 366 6.08 -15.20 6.77
CA MET A 366 5.18 -16.35 6.75
C MET A 366 5.50 -17.36 7.87
N THR A 367 6.45 -17.04 8.73
CA THR A 367 6.77 -17.83 9.93
C THR A 367 5.69 -17.58 10.97
N ILE A 368 4.98 -18.63 11.36
CA ILE A 368 3.84 -18.53 12.25
C ILE A 368 4.03 -19.48 13.41
N ASN A 369 4.06 -18.91 14.60
CA ASN A 369 4.03 -19.70 15.82
C ASN A 369 2.60 -19.84 16.38
N GLU A 370 1.68 -18.95 16.00
CA GLU A 370 0.32 -18.92 16.51
C GLU A 370 -0.62 -18.14 15.53
N HIS A 371 -1.84 -18.64 15.36
CA HIS A 371 -2.91 -17.98 14.62
C HIS A 371 -3.51 -16.84 15.47
N ARG A 372 -2.77 -15.75 15.57
CA ARG A 372 -3.15 -14.59 16.38
C ARG A 372 -3.50 -13.38 15.52
N PRO A 373 -4.23 -12.42 16.11
CA PRO A 373 -4.51 -11.14 15.46
C PRO A 373 -3.24 -10.49 14.90
N SER A 374 -3.39 -9.77 13.79
CA SER A 374 -2.28 -9.12 13.13
C SER A 374 -1.77 -7.91 13.90
N GLY A 375 -0.51 -7.59 13.68
CA GLY A 375 0.13 -6.43 14.29
C GLY A 375 1.63 -6.60 14.44
N PRO A 376 2.31 -5.61 14.99
CA PRO A 376 3.77 -5.64 15.12
C PRO A 376 4.26 -6.63 16.20
N ARG A 377 3.36 -7.14 17.06
CA ARG A 377 3.69 -8.05 18.17
C ARG A 377 3.20 -9.47 17.96
N THR A 378 2.21 -9.66 17.11
CA THR A 378 1.52 -10.94 16.90
C THR A 378 1.22 -11.18 15.43
N GLY A 379 0.82 -12.39 15.06
CA GLY A 379 0.48 -12.77 13.68
C GLY A 379 1.69 -12.82 12.76
N ALA A 380 1.42 -12.87 11.46
CA ALA A 380 2.43 -12.91 10.41
C ALA A 380 3.16 -11.56 10.31
N ARG A 381 4.49 -11.58 10.38
CA ARG A 381 5.31 -10.36 10.38
C ARG A 381 6.78 -10.66 10.09
N GLY A 382 7.56 -9.61 9.91
CA GLY A 382 9.01 -9.71 9.79
C GLY A 382 9.70 -8.40 10.19
N CYS A 383 11.00 -8.46 10.50
CA CYS A 383 11.74 -7.35 11.09
C CYS A 383 12.62 -6.58 10.10
N LEU A 384 12.58 -6.93 8.81
CA LEU A 384 13.42 -6.29 7.80
C LEU A 384 12.79 -4.99 7.29
N ARG A 385 13.53 -3.90 7.33
CA ARG A 385 13.19 -2.60 6.75
C ARG A 385 14.40 -1.90 6.18
N ASP A 386 14.20 -0.83 5.44
CA ASP A 386 15.28 0.11 5.10
C ASP A 386 15.45 1.21 6.16
N SER A 387 16.18 2.26 5.84
CA SER A 387 16.50 3.38 6.75
C SER A 387 15.80 4.70 6.38
N GLN A 388 14.75 4.68 5.58
CA GLN A 388 14.04 5.89 5.17
C GLN A 388 13.53 6.71 6.35
N GLY A 389 13.08 6.05 7.42
CA GLY A 389 12.54 6.69 8.61
C GLY A 389 13.55 7.50 9.43
N ASP A 390 14.85 7.47 9.10
CA ASP A 390 15.83 8.39 9.68
C ASP A 390 15.53 9.83 9.26
N GLU A 391 15.13 10.03 8.00
CA GLU A 391 14.83 11.33 7.40
C GLU A 391 13.33 11.61 7.24
N VAL A 392 12.52 10.56 7.07
CA VAL A 392 11.09 10.68 6.77
C VAL A 392 10.26 10.23 7.96
N LYS A 393 9.55 11.17 8.55
CA LYS A 393 8.65 10.90 9.68
C LYS A 393 7.26 11.46 9.42
N ALA A 394 6.26 10.88 10.05
CA ALA A 394 4.92 11.43 10.19
C ALA A 394 4.75 11.93 11.62
N HIS A 395 4.14 13.11 11.77
CA HIS A 395 3.79 13.66 13.09
C HIS A 395 2.28 13.56 13.25
N ILE A 396 1.81 12.74 14.20
CA ILE A 396 0.39 12.46 14.42
C ILE A 396 0.11 12.58 15.91
N GLN A 397 -0.79 13.48 16.30
CA GLN A 397 -1.18 13.72 17.71
C GLN A 397 0.02 13.89 18.66
N GLY A 398 1.00 14.71 18.27
CA GLY A 398 2.17 15.00 19.10
C GLY A 398 3.23 13.90 19.15
N LYS A 399 3.07 12.81 18.39
CA LYS A 399 4.03 11.70 18.32
C LYS A 399 4.63 11.59 16.92
N ASP A 400 5.97 11.40 16.87
CA ASP A 400 6.69 11.12 15.64
C ASP A 400 6.71 9.62 15.35
N TYR A 401 6.34 9.27 14.13
CA TYR A 401 6.40 7.92 13.58
C TYR A 401 7.43 7.87 12.47
N ARG A 402 8.37 6.93 12.55
CA ARG A 402 9.28 6.60 11.44
C ARG A 402 8.50 6.07 10.26
N MET A 403 8.91 6.45 9.05
CA MET A 403 8.29 5.96 7.81
C MET A 403 9.31 5.16 6.99
N ASP A 404 9.79 4.06 7.57
CA ASP A 404 10.70 3.14 6.91
C ASP A 404 9.95 2.27 5.88
N ASN A 405 10.63 1.83 4.83
CA ASN A 405 10.05 0.87 3.90
C ASN A 405 10.26 -0.55 4.45
N TRP A 406 9.20 -1.09 5.05
CA TRP A 406 9.17 -2.46 5.56
C TRP A 406 9.11 -3.46 4.41
N CYS A 407 9.83 -4.58 4.55
CA CYS A 407 9.85 -5.63 3.55
C CYS A 407 8.50 -6.36 3.52
N PRO A 408 7.79 -6.40 2.37
CA PRO A 408 6.56 -7.18 2.24
C PRO A 408 6.78 -8.68 2.41
N PHE A 409 5.71 -9.43 2.68
CA PHE A 409 5.71 -10.90 2.58
C PHE A 409 6.10 -11.30 1.16
N PHE A 410 6.99 -12.29 1.05
CA PHE A 410 7.38 -12.85 -0.23
C PHE A 410 7.63 -14.36 -0.15
N ASP A 411 7.52 -15.02 -1.28
CA ASP A 411 7.87 -16.42 -1.50
C ASP A 411 8.80 -16.52 -2.72
N TYR A 412 10.12 -16.39 -2.47
CA TYR A 412 11.14 -16.22 -3.50
C TYR A 412 11.80 -17.56 -3.86
N SER A 413 11.82 -17.90 -5.16
CA SER A 413 12.45 -19.13 -5.66
C SER A 413 13.97 -19.05 -5.68
N LEU A 414 14.63 -19.99 -5.07
CA LEU A 414 16.09 -20.17 -5.11
C LEU A 414 16.57 -20.92 -6.37
N SER A 415 15.66 -21.39 -7.23
CA SER A 415 16.00 -22.03 -8.50
C SER A 415 16.35 -21.03 -9.61
N LYS A 416 16.02 -19.77 -9.46
CA LYS A 416 16.35 -18.69 -10.38
C LYS A 416 17.73 -18.09 -10.04
N GLY A 417 18.78 -18.91 -10.11
CA GLY A 417 20.16 -18.40 -10.00
C GLY A 417 20.56 -17.76 -11.34
N HIS A 418 20.89 -16.51 -11.33
CA HIS A 418 21.68 -15.86 -12.37
C HIS A 418 22.91 -15.21 -11.76
#